data_153b1ac12fa8d7ad1abcb4aa78d67755
#
_entry.id   153b1ac12fa8d7ad1abcb4aa78d67755
#
_cell.length_a   1.000
_cell.length_b   1.000
_cell.length_c   1.000
_cell.angle_alpha   90.00
_cell.angle_beta   90.00
_cell.angle_gamma   90.00
#
_symmetry.space_group_name_H-M   'P 1'
#
loop_
_entity.id
_entity.type
_entity.pdbx_description
1 polymer ?
#
loop_
_entity_poly.entity_id
_entity_poly.type
_entity_poly.pdbx_seq_one_letter_code
_entity_poly.pdbx_strand_id
1 'polypeptide(L)'
;MTDCGLNEAAQQLALLIIQDPLQQRIQLSCHPLLTQAAADKAKVMAQKGMVNHYVGGLGANQRLRMLGYNLPPFYSGAIGNQVEAVAGGYSTAEEVWQAFKSSTAHRSHLLGELPFYQQQLHLGVGFHYQWSSPHVEYWTVYIAREAVAEDANVTCYDIGCITP
;
A
#
# COMPACT_ATOMS: atom_id res chain seq x y z
N MET A 1 4.27 -0.36 -19.93
CA MET A 1 3.86 -1.06 -18.69
C MET A 1 4.66 -0.52 -17.54
N THR A 2 4.08 -0.48 -16.33
CA THR A 2 4.79 0.01 -15.13
C THR A 2 5.44 -1.17 -14.42
N ASP A 3 6.60 -0.95 -13.81
CA ASP A 3 7.26 -1.95 -12.97
C ASP A 3 6.68 -2.00 -11.54
N CYS A 4 5.51 -1.38 -11.31
CA CYS A 4 4.85 -1.35 -10.02
C CYS A 4 4.05 -2.63 -9.68
N GLY A 5 3.95 -3.59 -10.60
CA GLY A 5 3.22 -4.84 -10.43
C GLY A 5 3.86 -6.00 -11.18
N LEU A 6 3.77 -7.22 -10.62
CA LEU A 6 4.37 -8.43 -11.21
C LEU A 6 3.47 -9.11 -12.25
N ASN A 7 2.24 -8.65 -12.42
CA ASN A 7 1.31 -9.15 -13.44
C ASN A 7 0.49 -8.00 -14.03
N GLU A 8 -0.21 -8.27 -15.13
CA GLU A 8 -0.94 -7.27 -15.88
C GLU A 8 -2.00 -6.56 -15.04
N ALA A 9 -2.77 -7.27 -14.24
CA ALA A 9 -3.81 -6.68 -13.40
C ALA A 9 -3.23 -5.69 -12.39
N ALA A 10 -2.14 -6.05 -11.72
CA ALA A 10 -1.44 -5.16 -10.79
C ALA A 10 -0.87 -3.93 -11.50
N GLN A 11 -0.30 -4.11 -12.70
CA GLN A 11 0.23 -3.00 -13.51
C GLN A 11 -0.88 -2.04 -13.96
N GLN A 12 -2.05 -2.55 -14.33
CA GLN A 12 -3.21 -1.73 -14.68
C GLN A 12 -3.69 -0.89 -13.50
N LEU A 13 -3.80 -1.49 -12.30
CA LEU A 13 -4.18 -0.73 -11.12
C LEU A 13 -3.13 0.34 -10.79
N ALA A 14 -1.85 0.04 -10.90
CA ALA A 14 -0.78 1.02 -10.70
C ALA A 14 -0.92 2.23 -11.65
N LEU A 15 -1.22 1.99 -12.92
CA LEU A 15 -1.46 3.05 -13.90
C LEU A 15 -2.68 3.91 -13.52
N LEU A 16 -3.78 3.29 -13.10
CA LEU A 16 -4.98 4.01 -12.66
C LEU A 16 -4.69 4.92 -11.46
N ILE A 17 -3.88 4.46 -10.50
CA ILE A 17 -3.47 5.25 -9.33
C ILE A 17 -2.59 6.44 -9.75
N ILE A 18 -1.58 6.18 -10.59
CA ILE A 18 -0.60 7.20 -11.00
C ILE A 18 -1.27 8.29 -11.86
N GLN A 19 -2.17 7.90 -12.76
CA GLN A 19 -2.77 8.77 -13.76
C GLN A 19 -4.10 9.41 -13.31
N ASP A 20 -4.58 9.07 -12.11
CA ASP A 20 -5.84 9.65 -11.63
C ASP A 20 -5.72 11.17 -11.54
N PRO A 21 -6.66 11.93 -12.13
CA PRO A 21 -6.59 13.39 -12.13
C PRO A 21 -6.71 14.01 -10.72
N LEU A 22 -7.14 13.24 -9.74
CA LEU A 22 -7.21 13.66 -8.33
C LEU A 22 -5.97 13.30 -7.52
N GLN A 23 -4.95 12.67 -8.15
CA GLN A 23 -3.69 12.34 -7.47
C GLN A 23 -2.98 13.63 -7.01
N GLN A 24 -2.77 13.75 -5.68
CA GLN A 24 -2.19 14.95 -5.06
C GLN A 24 -0.66 14.91 -4.98
N ARG A 25 -0.05 13.75 -5.22
CA ARG A 25 1.41 13.63 -5.20
C ARG A 25 2.00 14.18 -6.48
N ILE A 26 3.16 14.85 -6.37
CA ILE A 26 3.90 15.36 -7.52
C ILE A 26 4.32 14.21 -8.44
N GLN A 27 4.74 13.08 -7.84
CA GLN A 27 5.20 11.89 -8.56
C GLN A 27 5.02 10.65 -7.72
N LEU A 28 4.63 9.55 -8.34
CA LEU A 28 4.70 8.20 -7.78
C LEU A 28 5.68 7.37 -8.62
N SER A 29 6.64 6.75 -7.95
CA SER A 29 7.65 5.90 -8.58
C SER A 29 7.48 4.45 -8.13
N CYS A 30 7.60 3.50 -9.04
CA CYS A 30 7.61 2.09 -8.71
C CYS A 30 8.85 1.76 -7.86
N HIS A 31 8.66 0.97 -6.82
CA HIS A 31 9.76 0.52 -5.95
C HIS A 31 9.77 -1.01 -5.86
N PRO A 32 10.90 -1.69 -6.17
CA PRO A 32 10.96 -3.15 -6.25
C PRO A 32 10.51 -3.85 -4.96
N LEU A 33 10.92 -3.34 -3.79
CA LEU A 33 10.54 -3.93 -2.50
C LEU A 33 9.03 -3.77 -2.23
N LEU A 34 8.43 -2.64 -2.60
CA LEU A 34 6.98 -2.46 -2.45
C LEU A 34 6.20 -3.34 -3.42
N THR A 35 6.68 -3.49 -4.65
CA THR A 35 6.08 -4.39 -5.64
C THR A 35 6.11 -5.84 -5.15
N GLN A 36 7.25 -6.28 -4.62
CA GLN A 36 7.37 -7.63 -4.05
C GLN A 36 6.48 -7.81 -2.82
N ALA A 37 6.49 -6.86 -1.89
CA ALA A 37 5.65 -6.90 -0.71
C ALA A 37 4.16 -6.99 -1.06
N ALA A 38 3.72 -6.22 -2.05
CA ALA A 38 2.33 -6.22 -2.50
C ALA A 38 1.93 -7.56 -3.13
N ALA A 39 2.78 -8.13 -3.97
CA ALA A 39 2.55 -9.45 -4.57
C ALA A 39 2.48 -10.55 -3.49
N ASP A 40 3.41 -10.55 -2.54
CA ASP A 40 3.45 -11.53 -1.44
C ASP A 40 2.21 -11.40 -0.54
N LYS A 41 1.79 -10.18 -0.24
CA LYS A 41 0.58 -9.92 0.56
C LYS A 41 -0.68 -10.41 -0.14
N ALA A 42 -0.87 -10.12 -1.41
CA ALA A 42 -2.01 -10.59 -2.19
C ALA A 42 -2.07 -12.13 -2.19
N LYS A 43 -0.93 -12.77 -2.39
CA LYS A 43 -0.82 -14.24 -2.36
C LYS A 43 -1.15 -14.83 -0.99
N VAL A 44 -0.63 -14.27 0.11
CA VAL A 44 -0.90 -14.80 1.46
C VAL A 44 -2.36 -14.59 1.85
N MET A 45 -2.98 -13.47 1.45
CA MET A 45 -4.42 -13.27 1.64
C MET A 45 -5.23 -14.34 0.92
N ALA A 46 -4.89 -14.66 -0.33
CA ALA A 46 -5.56 -15.72 -1.09
C ALA A 46 -5.40 -17.09 -0.44
N GLN A 47 -4.20 -17.44 0.00
CA GLN A 47 -3.91 -18.72 0.68
C GLN A 47 -4.69 -18.87 1.99
N LYS A 48 -4.90 -17.79 2.74
CA LYS A 48 -5.63 -17.78 4.00
C LYS A 48 -7.14 -17.51 3.83
N GLY A 49 -7.57 -17.07 2.66
CA GLY A 49 -8.95 -16.72 2.39
C GLY A 49 -9.44 -15.49 3.15
N MET A 50 -8.55 -14.56 3.48
CA MET A 50 -8.84 -13.41 4.34
C MET A 50 -8.30 -12.12 3.72
N VAL A 51 -9.08 -11.04 3.85
CA VAL A 51 -8.68 -9.68 3.45
C VAL A 51 -8.57 -8.81 4.69
N ASN A 52 -7.36 -8.64 5.18
CA ASN A 52 -7.05 -7.74 6.30
C ASN A 52 -5.56 -7.41 6.34
N HIS A 53 -5.19 -6.43 7.18
CA HIS A 53 -3.80 -5.97 7.29
C HIS A 53 -2.88 -6.93 8.06
N TYR A 54 -3.41 -7.94 8.72
CA TYR A 54 -2.69 -8.85 9.63
C TYR A 54 -2.52 -10.27 9.10
N VAL A 55 -3.01 -10.56 7.94
CA VAL A 55 -2.92 -11.90 7.37
C VAL A 55 -1.46 -12.38 7.33
N GLY A 56 -1.23 -13.57 7.85
CA GLY A 56 0.10 -14.15 7.94
C GLY A 56 0.89 -13.71 9.20
N GLY A 57 0.23 -13.01 10.14
CA GLY A 57 0.85 -12.62 11.41
C GLY A 57 1.80 -11.42 11.34
N LEU A 58 1.82 -10.71 10.20
CA LEU A 58 2.65 -9.51 10.00
C LEU A 58 1.76 -8.30 9.73
N GLY A 59 2.00 -7.21 10.46
CA GLY A 59 1.43 -5.91 10.15
C GLY A 59 2.04 -5.31 8.88
N ALA A 60 1.36 -4.31 8.31
CA ALA A 60 1.77 -3.71 7.03
C ALA A 60 3.16 -3.06 7.09
N ASN A 61 3.40 -2.21 8.09
CA ASN A 61 4.70 -1.56 8.26
C ASN A 61 5.81 -2.59 8.54
N GLN A 62 5.53 -3.58 9.36
CA GLN A 62 6.48 -4.64 9.70
C GLN A 62 6.89 -5.45 8.47
N ARG A 63 5.94 -5.76 7.58
CA ARG A 63 6.23 -6.48 6.33
C ARG A 63 7.26 -5.73 5.48
N LEU A 64 7.11 -4.42 5.33
CA LEU A 64 8.05 -3.60 4.58
C LEU A 64 9.43 -3.56 5.23
N ARG A 65 9.49 -3.39 6.56
CA ARG A 65 10.76 -3.39 7.30
C ARG A 65 11.50 -4.72 7.18
N MET A 66 10.78 -5.83 7.26
CA MET A 66 11.38 -7.17 7.13
C MET A 66 11.93 -7.43 5.73
N LEU A 67 11.39 -6.81 4.70
CA LEU A 67 11.92 -6.88 3.33
C LEU A 67 13.10 -5.92 3.10
N GLY A 68 13.46 -5.11 4.08
CA GLY A 68 14.57 -4.17 3.99
C GLY A 68 14.19 -2.77 3.51
N TYR A 69 12.90 -2.46 3.42
CA TYR A 69 12.45 -1.10 3.13
C TYR A 69 12.55 -0.25 4.41
N ASN A 70 13.32 0.82 4.33
CA ASN A 70 13.65 1.66 5.48
C ASN A 70 12.55 2.70 5.76
N LEU A 71 11.46 2.27 6.41
CA LEU A 71 10.40 3.19 6.84
C LEU A 71 10.88 4.20 7.88
N PRO A 72 10.29 5.41 7.93
CA PRO A 72 10.56 6.36 9.01
C PRO A 72 10.36 5.70 10.39
N PRO A 73 11.24 5.98 11.38
CA PRO A 73 11.20 5.31 12.67
C PRO A 73 9.90 5.57 13.45
N PHE A 74 9.23 6.70 13.20
CA PHE A 74 7.96 7.05 13.86
C PHE A 74 6.73 6.37 13.22
N TYR A 75 6.87 5.66 12.08
CA TYR A 75 5.77 4.82 11.59
C TYR A 75 5.51 3.70 12.59
N SER A 76 4.24 3.43 12.89
CA SER A 76 3.84 2.49 13.93
C SER A 76 4.54 1.14 13.80
N GLY A 77 4.69 0.45 14.95
CA GLY A 77 5.36 -0.85 15.02
C GLY A 77 4.54 -2.01 14.46
N ALA A 78 4.55 -3.13 15.17
CA ALA A 78 4.07 -4.43 14.67
C ALA A 78 2.60 -4.43 14.19
N ILE A 79 1.76 -3.56 14.71
CA ILE A 79 0.32 -3.51 14.37
C ILE A 79 -0.08 -2.30 13.55
N GLY A 80 0.86 -1.41 13.25
CA GLY A 80 0.56 -0.18 12.53
C GLY A 80 0.43 -0.36 11.03
N ASN A 81 -0.37 0.51 10.43
CA ASN A 81 -0.51 0.61 8.98
C ASN A 81 -0.63 2.06 8.55
N GLN A 82 0.43 2.58 7.93
CA GLN A 82 0.44 3.85 7.22
C GLN A 82 0.73 3.69 5.73
N VAL A 83 0.77 2.45 5.22
CA VAL A 83 1.36 2.15 3.91
C VAL A 83 0.53 1.24 3.02
N GLU A 84 -0.46 0.50 3.56
CA GLU A 84 -1.14 -0.60 2.84
C GLU A 84 -2.63 -0.33 2.66
N ALA A 85 -3.12 -0.61 1.45
CA ALA A 85 -4.54 -0.80 1.17
C ALA A 85 -4.77 -2.20 0.60
N VAL A 86 -5.82 -2.89 1.05
CA VAL A 86 -6.17 -4.25 0.63
C VAL A 86 -7.64 -4.34 0.23
N ALA A 87 -7.94 -5.20 -0.73
CA ALA A 87 -9.30 -5.49 -1.17
C ALA A 87 -9.41 -6.92 -1.72
N GLY A 88 -10.63 -7.44 -1.76
CA GLY A 88 -10.92 -8.75 -2.33
C GLY A 88 -12.26 -8.78 -3.04
N GLY A 89 -12.41 -9.68 -4.04
CA GLY A 89 -13.66 -9.89 -4.75
C GLY A 89 -13.94 -8.92 -5.90
N TYR A 90 -12.93 -8.21 -6.39
CA TYR A 90 -13.04 -7.32 -7.55
C TYR A 90 -12.29 -7.94 -8.73
N SER A 91 -12.97 -8.13 -9.85
CA SER A 91 -12.45 -8.84 -11.01
C SER A 91 -11.48 -8.03 -11.86
N THR A 92 -11.58 -6.70 -11.82
CA THR A 92 -10.78 -5.80 -12.65
C THR A 92 -10.10 -4.70 -11.83
N ALA A 93 -9.03 -4.15 -12.39
CA ALA A 93 -8.33 -3.01 -11.80
C ALA A 93 -9.25 -1.78 -11.66
N GLU A 94 -10.12 -1.55 -12.64
CA GLU A 94 -11.09 -0.45 -12.64
C GLU A 94 -12.09 -0.58 -11.49
N GLU A 95 -12.63 -1.78 -11.27
CA GLU A 95 -13.60 -2.04 -10.20
C GLU A 95 -12.96 -1.82 -8.82
N VAL A 96 -11.79 -2.39 -8.56
CA VAL A 96 -11.12 -2.22 -7.27
C VAL A 96 -10.69 -0.77 -7.07
N TRP A 97 -10.29 -0.06 -8.13
CA TRP A 97 -9.92 1.36 -8.03
C TRP A 97 -11.13 2.21 -7.62
N GLN A 98 -12.30 1.99 -8.21
CA GLN A 98 -13.52 2.67 -7.80
C GLN A 98 -13.90 2.34 -6.35
N ALA A 99 -13.77 1.08 -5.93
CA ALA A 99 -14.01 0.67 -4.56
C ALA A 99 -13.07 1.37 -3.56
N PHE A 100 -11.79 1.45 -3.86
CA PHE A 100 -10.81 2.18 -3.04
C PHE A 100 -11.17 3.67 -2.94
N LYS A 101 -11.52 4.31 -4.04
CA LYS A 101 -11.92 5.73 -4.02
C LYS A 101 -13.22 5.99 -3.25
N SER A 102 -14.09 5.02 -3.15
CA SER A 102 -15.35 5.13 -2.39
C SER A 102 -15.15 5.09 -0.87
N SER A 103 -14.01 4.61 -0.40
CA SER A 103 -13.64 4.59 1.01
C SER A 103 -12.78 5.80 1.33
N THR A 104 -13.20 6.65 2.25
CA THR A 104 -12.45 7.85 2.65
C THR A 104 -11.04 7.52 3.12
N ALA A 105 -10.87 6.46 3.91
CA ALA A 105 -9.56 6.03 4.41
C ALA A 105 -8.62 5.60 3.27
N HIS A 106 -9.10 4.75 2.36
CA HIS A 106 -8.31 4.31 1.21
C HIS A 106 -8.02 5.48 0.25
N ARG A 107 -9.03 6.28 -0.06
CA ARG A 107 -8.87 7.43 -0.97
C ARG A 107 -7.84 8.42 -0.45
N SER A 108 -7.92 8.79 0.82
CA SER A 108 -6.97 9.74 1.43
C SER A 108 -5.52 9.26 1.29
N HIS A 109 -5.28 7.98 1.54
CA HIS A 109 -3.95 7.38 1.37
C HIS A 109 -3.55 7.28 -0.09
N LEU A 110 -4.37 6.63 -0.92
CA LEU A 110 -3.99 6.30 -2.30
C LEU A 110 -3.87 7.53 -3.21
N LEU A 111 -4.68 8.56 -2.99
CA LEU A 111 -4.59 9.83 -3.72
C LEU A 111 -3.69 10.88 -3.05
N GLY A 112 -3.17 10.63 -1.85
CA GLY A 112 -2.32 11.57 -1.15
C GLY A 112 -3.05 12.84 -0.71
N GLU A 113 -4.28 12.73 -0.23
CA GLU A 113 -5.11 13.89 0.15
C GLU A 113 -4.63 14.61 1.42
N LEU A 114 -3.79 13.97 2.24
CA LEU A 114 -3.23 14.55 3.44
C LEU A 114 -1.73 14.80 3.27
N PRO A 115 -1.15 15.86 3.89
CA PRO A 115 0.28 16.15 3.81
C PRO A 115 1.17 14.96 4.17
N PHE A 116 0.77 14.17 5.16
CA PHE A 116 1.45 12.93 5.54
C PHE A 116 1.60 11.96 4.38
N TYR A 117 0.52 11.72 3.63
CA TYR A 117 0.52 10.80 2.49
C TYR A 117 1.17 11.38 1.24
N GLN A 118 1.14 12.70 1.08
CA GLN A 118 1.79 13.37 -0.07
C GLN A 118 3.29 13.13 -0.12
N GLN A 119 3.93 12.89 1.03
CA GLN A 119 5.36 12.60 1.12
C GLN A 119 5.72 11.16 0.74
N GLN A 120 4.75 10.27 0.67
CA GLN A 120 4.96 8.88 0.27
C GLN A 120 4.97 8.79 -1.26
N LEU A 121 6.14 8.59 -1.85
CA LEU A 121 6.34 8.70 -3.31
C LEU A 121 6.68 7.37 -3.98
N HIS A 122 6.77 6.27 -3.22
CA HIS A 122 7.04 4.94 -3.74
C HIS A 122 5.79 4.10 -3.76
N LEU A 123 5.59 3.37 -4.86
CA LEU A 123 4.40 2.55 -5.14
C LEU A 123 4.77 1.11 -5.46
N GLY A 124 3.99 0.18 -4.97
CA GLY A 124 3.96 -1.21 -5.40
C GLY A 124 2.54 -1.76 -5.33
N VAL A 125 2.14 -2.54 -6.32
CA VAL A 125 0.80 -3.12 -6.44
C VAL A 125 0.90 -4.62 -6.61
N GLY A 126 0.04 -5.36 -5.90
CA GLY A 126 -0.08 -6.81 -6.00
C GLY A 126 -1.49 -7.24 -6.36
N PHE A 127 -1.56 -8.27 -7.17
CA PHE A 127 -2.79 -8.97 -7.49
C PHE A 127 -2.56 -10.47 -7.50
N HIS A 128 -3.49 -11.22 -6.89
CA HIS A 128 -3.47 -12.69 -6.91
C HIS A 128 -4.88 -13.22 -7.15
N TYR A 129 -5.00 -14.15 -8.09
CA TYR A 129 -6.22 -14.86 -8.41
C TYR A 129 -6.13 -16.29 -7.88
N GLN A 130 -7.15 -16.73 -7.13
CA GLN A 130 -7.27 -18.10 -6.65
C GLN A 130 -8.75 -18.48 -6.56
N TRP A 131 -9.23 -19.17 -7.58
CA TRP A 131 -10.66 -19.51 -7.73
C TRP A 131 -11.24 -20.31 -6.55
N SER A 132 -10.40 -21.10 -5.85
CA SER A 132 -10.80 -21.90 -4.69
C SER A 132 -10.81 -21.11 -3.37
N SER A 133 -10.40 -19.87 -3.37
CA SER A 133 -10.37 -19.01 -2.19
C SER A 133 -11.64 -18.14 -2.10
N PRO A 134 -12.13 -17.81 -0.89
CA PRO A 134 -13.43 -17.17 -0.70
C PRO A 134 -13.66 -15.88 -1.48
N HIS A 135 -12.64 -15.04 -1.64
CA HIS A 135 -12.75 -13.77 -2.37
C HIS A 135 -12.34 -13.89 -3.84
N VAL A 136 -11.67 -14.98 -4.23
CA VAL A 136 -11.17 -15.28 -5.58
C VAL A 136 -10.06 -14.32 -6.03
N GLU A 137 -10.32 -13.03 -6.07
CA GLU A 137 -9.38 -11.97 -6.43
C GLU A 137 -8.90 -11.23 -5.17
N TYR A 138 -7.58 -10.98 -5.09
CA TYR A 138 -6.96 -10.32 -3.94
C TYR A 138 -6.01 -9.23 -4.42
N TRP A 139 -6.20 -8.03 -3.88
CA TRP A 139 -5.49 -6.82 -4.27
C TRP A 139 -4.77 -6.19 -3.10
N THR A 140 -3.54 -5.75 -3.32
CA THR A 140 -2.76 -5.00 -2.34
C THR A 140 -2.08 -3.82 -3.00
N VAL A 141 -2.11 -2.68 -2.35
CA VAL A 141 -1.36 -1.48 -2.76
C VAL A 141 -0.50 -1.05 -1.59
N TYR A 142 0.79 -0.91 -1.82
CA TYR A 142 1.72 -0.24 -0.91
C TYR A 142 2.11 1.11 -1.49
N ILE A 143 1.91 2.18 -0.70
CA ILE A 143 2.49 3.50 -0.97
C ILE A 143 3.21 3.95 0.29
N ALA A 144 4.50 4.26 0.17
CA ALA A 144 5.36 4.57 1.29
C ALA A 144 6.49 5.53 0.89
N ARG A 145 7.26 5.98 1.87
CA ARG A 145 8.54 6.66 1.68
C ARG A 145 9.62 6.04 2.55
N GLU A 146 10.86 6.20 2.15
CA GLU A 146 12.00 5.84 2.99
C GLU A 146 12.27 6.94 4.02
N ALA A 147 12.90 6.53 5.13
CA ALA A 147 13.37 7.43 6.16
C ALA A 147 14.46 8.37 5.62
N VAL A 148 14.45 9.59 6.13
CA VAL A 148 15.50 10.59 5.93
C VAL A 148 16.12 10.95 7.29
N ALA A 149 17.28 11.63 7.29
CA ALA A 149 17.99 11.94 8.53
C ALA A 149 17.15 12.75 9.54
N GLU A 150 16.31 13.66 9.03
CA GLU A 150 15.43 14.52 9.82
C GLU A 150 14.35 13.74 10.59
N ASP A 151 13.99 12.54 10.12
CA ASP A 151 12.98 11.69 10.77
C ASP A 151 13.40 11.22 12.16
N ALA A 152 14.70 11.17 12.45
CA ALA A 152 15.22 10.80 13.76
C ALA A 152 14.81 11.79 14.88
N ASN A 153 14.43 13.01 14.51
CA ASN A 153 14.03 14.08 15.44
C ASN A 153 12.50 14.20 15.55
N VAL A 154 11.74 13.37 14.87
CA VAL A 154 10.28 13.41 14.93
C VAL A 154 9.79 12.64 16.14
N THR A 155 9.02 13.30 17.01
CA THR A 155 8.33 12.67 18.14
C THR A 155 6.85 12.63 17.84
N CYS A 156 6.27 11.44 17.89
CA CYS A 156 4.85 11.23 17.68
C CYS A 156 4.14 10.98 19.01
N TYR A 157 3.02 11.63 19.22
CA TYR A 157 2.09 11.45 20.33
C TYR A 157 0.73 11.01 19.77
N ASP A 158 -0.20 10.59 20.63
CA ASP A 158 -1.55 10.18 20.23
C ASP A 158 -2.32 11.24 19.43
N ILE A 159 -1.92 12.50 19.54
CA ILE A 159 -2.55 13.64 18.86
C ILE A 159 -1.78 14.16 17.65
N GLY A 160 -0.70 13.50 17.25
CA GLY A 160 0.11 13.90 16.08
C GLY A 160 1.61 13.85 16.31
N CYS A 161 2.35 14.09 15.24
CA CYS A 161 3.82 14.11 15.25
C CYS A 161 4.33 15.55 15.23
N ILE A 162 5.33 15.84 16.04
CA ILE A 162 6.03 17.12 16.05
C ILE A 162 7.51 16.94 15.76
N THR A 163 8.05 17.83 14.95
CA THR A 163 9.49 18.04 14.81
C THR A 163 9.94 19.12 15.77
N PRO A 164 11.03 18.93 16.51
CA PRO A 164 11.58 19.98 17.36
C PRO A 164 12.05 21.19 16.58
#